data_342f8d921ea36410ed8e2f16352e5b35
#
_entry.id   342f8d921ea36410ed8e2f16352e5b35
#
_cell.length_a   1.000
_cell.length_b   1.000
_cell.length_c   1.000
_cell.angle_alpha   90.00
_cell.angle_beta   90.00
_cell.angle_gamma   90.00
#
_symmetry.space_group_name_H-M   'P 1'
#
loop_
_entity.id
_entity.type
_entity.pdbx_description
1 polymer ?
#
loop_
_entity_poly.entity_id
_entity_poly.type
_entity_poly.pdbx_seq_one_letter_code
_entity_poly.pdbx_strand_id
1 'polypeptide(L)'
;MLKGKKIVLGITGSIAAYKACLIIRGLVRRGAEVQVVITPAGKEFITPITLSALTQKPVISDFFSQRDGTWHSHVALGLWADAMLIAPCTAATLGKMATGVADNMLITTYLSMKAPVFIAPAMDLDMYAHPTTQQNLERLRSFGNHIIEPQSGFLASGLEGKGRMEEPEKIVDYLDNSLECRVDSVEFATAVPNVSAEGMDVAANCKSGEGMAEANSTLYTLHSTLKGRHILITAGPTYEKIDPVRFIGNYSSGKMGFALAEECAKRGADVTLIAGPVSTQLAPACAHLIKRIDVESCLQMRDAAVSAFPQADAAILCAAVADYRPAQVADQKMKRTGDVDIHLVPNPDIAATLGQMKQPGQMLVGFALETNDEQQNAEKKLKKKNLDFIVLNSLRNEGTCFRSDENQIAIIDGNGRRDYDKKPKAEVASDIIDYLASSLLPLTSDIHN
;
A
#
# COMPACT_ATOMS: atom_id res chain seq x y z
N MET A 1 -34.19 -9.75 13.45
CA MET A 1 -34.01 -11.22 13.47
C MET A 1 -32.87 -11.65 12.56
N LEU A 2 -31.85 -12.32 13.10
CA LEU A 2 -30.67 -12.77 12.31
C LEU A 2 -30.92 -14.04 11.49
N LYS A 3 -32.14 -14.59 11.53
CA LYS A 3 -32.47 -15.82 10.80
C LYS A 3 -32.27 -15.67 9.30
N GLY A 4 -31.40 -16.52 8.74
CA GLY A 4 -31.03 -16.49 7.33
C GLY A 4 -30.04 -15.39 6.92
N LYS A 5 -29.63 -14.52 7.84
CA LYS A 5 -28.61 -13.49 7.58
C LYS A 5 -27.22 -14.10 7.49
N LYS A 6 -26.44 -13.60 6.56
CA LYS A 6 -25.07 -14.03 6.26
C LYS A 6 -24.08 -13.05 6.87
N ILE A 7 -23.32 -13.50 7.86
CA ILE A 7 -22.41 -12.66 8.63
C ILE A 7 -20.95 -13.06 8.37
N VAL A 8 -20.13 -12.13 7.92
CA VAL A 8 -18.68 -12.29 7.93
C VAL A 8 -18.16 -11.85 9.30
N LEU A 9 -17.55 -12.78 10.05
CA LEU A 9 -16.93 -12.51 11.34
C LEU A 9 -15.42 -12.41 11.19
N GLY A 10 -14.89 -11.21 11.37
CA GLY A 10 -13.47 -10.91 11.39
C GLY A 10 -12.89 -11.08 12.79
N ILE A 11 -11.78 -11.85 12.92
CA ILE A 11 -11.12 -12.08 14.22
C ILE A 11 -9.67 -11.63 14.11
N THR A 12 -9.23 -10.78 15.07
CA THR A 12 -7.88 -10.24 15.09
C THR A 12 -7.09 -10.69 16.33
N GLY A 13 -5.78 -10.43 16.34
CA GLY A 13 -4.84 -10.90 17.36
C GLY A 13 -4.96 -10.17 18.70
N SER A 14 -5.92 -10.57 19.52
CA SER A 14 -6.16 -10.08 20.88
C SER A 14 -6.55 -11.22 21.80
N ILE A 15 -6.20 -11.11 23.07
CA ILE A 15 -6.68 -12.05 24.09
C ILE A 15 -8.21 -12.19 24.07
N ALA A 16 -8.94 -11.12 23.72
CA ALA A 16 -10.40 -11.16 23.59
C ALA A 16 -10.92 -12.09 22.45
N ALA A 17 -10.04 -12.66 21.62
CA ALA A 17 -10.43 -13.57 20.55
C ALA A 17 -11.18 -14.82 21.07
N TYR A 18 -10.97 -15.25 22.34
CA TYR A 18 -11.73 -16.34 22.93
C TYR A 18 -13.24 -16.08 22.97
N LYS A 19 -13.64 -14.80 23.09
CA LYS A 19 -15.05 -14.39 23.08
C LYS A 19 -15.74 -14.63 21.71
N ALA A 20 -14.95 -14.73 20.62
CA ALA A 20 -15.50 -14.99 19.29
C ALA A 20 -16.28 -16.32 19.24
N CYS A 21 -15.90 -17.33 20.03
CA CYS A 21 -16.66 -18.58 20.12
C CYS A 21 -18.08 -18.34 20.66
N LEU A 22 -18.23 -17.47 21.62
CA LEU A 22 -19.54 -17.13 22.20
C LEU A 22 -20.36 -16.27 21.22
N ILE A 23 -19.72 -15.35 20.52
CA ILE A 23 -20.35 -14.56 19.44
C ILE A 23 -20.87 -15.49 18.35
N ILE A 24 -20.06 -16.43 17.84
CA ILE A 24 -20.47 -17.41 16.82
C ILE A 24 -21.69 -18.18 17.31
N ARG A 25 -21.65 -18.71 18.54
CA ARG A 25 -22.78 -19.46 19.11
C ARG A 25 -24.03 -18.60 19.24
N GLY A 26 -23.91 -17.33 19.63
CA GLY A 26 -25.01 -16.36 19.70
C GLY A 26 -25.64 -16.11 18.34
N LEU A 27 -24.83 -15.88 17.31
CA LEU A 27 -25.28 -15.67 15.93
C LEU A 27 -25.96 -16.91 15.34
N VAL A 28 -25.33 -18.08 15.45
CA VAL A 28 -25.85 -19.34 14.93
C VAL A 28 -27.16 -19.76 15.62
N ARG A 29 -27.29 -19.54 16.95
CA ARG A 29 -28.53 -19.80 17.69
C ARG A 29 -29.69 -18.91 17.21
N ARG A 30 -29.41 -17.73 16.71
CA ARG A 30 -30.40 -16.81 16.12
C ARG A 30 -30.64 -17.08 14.63
N GLY A 31 -30.03 -18.15 14.09
CA GLY A 31 -30.23 -18.61 12.72
C GLY A 31 -29.40 -17.89 11.67
N ALA A 32 -28.34 -17.17 12.08
CA ALA A 32 -27.40 -16.58 11.13
C ALA A 32 -26.43 -17.63 10.57
N GLU A 33 -26.02 -17.42 9.33
CA GLU A 33 -24.94 -18.14 8.66
C GLU A 33 -23.63 -17.36 8.84
N VAL A 34 -22.62 -17.96 9.49
CA VAL A 34 -21.39 -17.27 9.84
C VAL A 34 -20.21 -17.79 9.02
N GLN A 35 -19.49 -16.89 8.37
CA GLN A 35 -18.20 -17.14 7.73
C GLN A 35 -17.09 -16.41 8.49
N VAL A 36 -16.12 -17.15 9.01
CA VAL A 36 -15.01 -16.57 9.76
C VAL A 36 -13.86 -16.21 8.82
N VAL A 37 -13.34 -14.97 8.99
CA VAL A 37 -12.09 -14.50 8.41
C VAL A 37 -11.16 -14.11 9.56
N ILE A 38 -10.01 -14.78 9.69
CA ILE A 38 -9.08 -14.57 10.80
C ILE A 38 -7.73 -14.01 10.31
N THR A 39 -7.17 -13.05 11.04
CA THR A 39 -5.82 -12.56 10.74
C THR A 39 -4.74 -13.57 11.15
N PRO A 40 -3.53 -13.53 10.58
CA PRO A 40 -2.41 -14.37 11.04
C PRO A 40 -2.20 -14.28 12.55
N ALA A 41 -2.19 -13.06 13.11
CA ALA A 41 -2.07 -12.86 14.55
C ALA A 41 -3.26 -13.42 15.35
N GLY A 42 -4.46 -13.48 14.76
CA GLY A 42 -5.64 -14.07 15.43
C GLY A 42 -5.50 -15.57 15.66
N LYS A 43 -4.78 -16.29 14.77
CA LYS A 43 -4.52 -17.73 14.90
C LYS A 43 -3.69 -18.09 16.13
N GLU A 44 -2.88 -17.15 16.64
CA GLU A 44 -2.07 -17.36 17.85
C GLU A 44 -2.93 -17.36 19.13
N PHE A 45 -4.12 -16.76 19.09
CA PHE A 45 -5.03 -16.69 20.24
C PHE A 45 -6.17 -17.70 20.19
N ILE A 46 -6.59 -18.12 19.02
CA ILE A 46 -7.68 -19.09 18.83
C ILE A 46 -7.46 -19.89 17.55
N THR A 47 -7.65 -21.21 17.64
CA THR A 47 -7.36 -22.09 16.51
C THR A 47 -8.49 -22.08 15.47
N PRO A 48 -8.16 -22.14 14.16
CA PRO A 48 -9.15 -22.32 13.09
C PRO A 48 -10.04 -23.55 13.27
N ILE A 49 -9.51 -24.63 13.87
CA ILE A 49 -10.27 -25.86 14.13
C ILE A 49 -11.47 -25.59 15.06
N THR A 50 -11.26 -24.84 16.14
CA THR A 50 -12.34 -24.47 17.07
C THR A 50 -13.43 -23.67 16.36
N LEU A 51 -13.04 -22.70 15.55
CA LEU A 51 -13.95 -21.81 14.86
C LEU A 51 -14.73 -22.52 13.74
N SER A 52 -14.07 -23.40 12.97
CA SER A 52 -14.72 -24.19 11.93
C SER A 52 -15.71 -25.20 12.50
N ALA A 53 -15.41 -25.82 13.66
CA ALA A 53 -16.33 -26.71 14.35
C ALA A 53 -17.62 -26.00 14.78
N LEU A 54 -17.55 -24.72 15.15
CA LEU A 54 -18.71 -23.92 15.59
C LEU A 54 -19.54 -23.39 14.41
N THR A 55 -18.92 -23.07 13.29
CA THR A 55 -19.58 -22.49 12.09
C THR A 55 -19.97 -23.52 11.05
N GLN A 56 -19.44 -24.76 11.15
CA GLN A 56 -19.53 -25.81 10.14
C GLN A 56 -18.98 -25.36 8.76
N LYS A 57 -18.05 -24.41 8.77
CA LYS A 57 -17.40 -23.85 7.57
C LYS A 57 -15.90 -23.75 7.74
N PRO A 58 -15.12 -23.84 6.65
CA PRO A 58 -13.69 -23.55 6.69
C PRO A 58 -13.44 -22.10 7.15
N VAL A 59 -12.39 -21.91 7.97
CA VAL A 59 -11.93 -20.58 8.38
C VAL A 59 -10.99 -20.04 7.31
N ILE A 60 -11.24 -18.82 6.87
CA ILE A 60 -10.44 -18.15 5.86
C ILE A 60 -9.39 -17.27 6.57
N SER A 61 -8.12 -17.46 6.24
CA SER A 61 -7.02 -16.68 6.81
C SER A 61 -6.09 -16.09 5.76
N ASP A 62 -5.98 -16.79 4.65
CA ASP A 62 -5.02 -16.50 3.59
C ASP A 62 -5.77 -16.37 2.26
N PHE A 63 -5.19 -15.63 1.30
CA PHE A 63 -5.79 -15.45 -0.02
C PHE A 63 -5.86 -16.75 -0.81
N PHE A 64 -4.88 -17.64 -0.61
CA PHE A 64 -4.79 -18.90 -1.33
C PHE A 64 -5.01 -20.06 -0.37
N SER A 65 -5.89 -20.98 -0.77
CA SER A 65 -6.20 -22.19 0.04
C SER A 65 -5.10 -23.24 -0.07
N GLN A 66 -4.49 -23.38 -1.26
CA GLN A 66 -3.40 -24.30 -1.58
C GLN A 66 -2.48 -23.67 -2.62
N ARG A 67 -1.35 -24.36 -2.94
CA ARG A 67 -0.40 -23.92 -3.99
C ARG A 67 -0.84 -24.27 -5.43
N ASP A 68 -2.06 -24.70 -5.60
CA ASP A 68 -2.68 -25.12 -6.87
C ASP A 68 -3.41 -24.01 -7.62
N GLY A 69 -3.35 -22.77 -7.10
CA GLY A 69 -4.04 -21.60 -7.67
C GLY A 69 -5.48 -21.40 -7.17
N THR A 70 -6.00 -22.28 -6.30
CA THR A 70 -7.29 -22.03 -5.63
C THR A 70 -7.18 -20.89 -4.63
N TRP A 71 -8.05 -19.91 -4.74
CA TRP A 71 -8.02 -18.70 -3.92
C TRP A 71 -9.38 -18.38 -3.31
N HIS A 72 -9.35 -17.68 -2.17
CA HIS A 72 -10.54 -17.17 -1.52
C HIS A 72 -10.86 -15.76 -2.05
N SER A 73 -12.02 -15.62 -2.69
CA SER A 73 -12.44 -14.33 -3.23
C SER A 73 -13.00 -13.43 -2.13
N HIS A 74 -12.27 -12.38 -1.78
CA HIS A 74 -12.73 -11.33 -0.88
C HIS A 74 -13.93 -10.57 -1.45
N VAL A 75 -14.00 -10.42 -2.79
CA VAL A 75 -15.14 -9.81 -3.48
C VAL A 75 -16.39 -10.69 -3.32
N ALA A 76 -16.25 -11.99 -3.47
CA ALA A 76 -17.37 -12.92 -3.26
C ALA A 76 -17.90 -12.86 -1.82
N LEU A 77 -17.00 -12.71 -0.82
CA LEU A 77 -17.39 -12.52 0.58
C LEU A 77 -18.12 -11.18 0.79
N GLY A 78 -17.63 -10.11 0.17
CA GLY A 78 -18.25 -8.78 0.23
C GLY A 78 -19.64 -8.72 -0.39
N LEU A 79 -19.89 -9.54 -1.42
CA LEU A 79 -21.21 -9.69 -2.06
C LEU A 79 -22.14 -10.68 -1.34
N TRP A 80 -21.56 -11.68 -0.70
CA TRP A 80 -22.31 -12.72 0.02
C TRP A 80 -22.88 -12.23 1.34
N ALA A 81 -22.19 -11.33 2.03
CA ALA A 81 -22.52 -10.92 3.40
C ALA A 81 -23.66 -9.92 3.46
N ASP A 82 -24.56 -10.10 4.44
CA ASP A 82 -25.56 -9.11 4.87
C ASP A 82 -24.99 -8.15 5.91
N ALA A 83 -23.93 -8.55 6.63
CA ALA A 83 -23.15 -7.69 7.52
C ALA A 83 -21.75 -8.26 7.75
N MET A 84 -20.83 -7.39 8.13
CA MET A 84 -19.50 -7.76 8.64
C MET A 84 -19.35 -7.33 10.09
N LEU A 85 -18.93 -8.23 10.96
CA LEU A 85 -18.59 -7.96 12.35
C LEU A 85 -17.10 -8.24 12.56
N ILE A 86 -16.34 -7.27 13.08
CA ILE A 86 -14.92 -7.45 13.44
C ILE A 86 -14.82 -7.44 14.96
N ALA A 87 -14.68 -8.61 15.55
CA ALA A 87 -14.68 -8.83 17.00
C ALA A 87 -13.75 -10.00 17.41
N PRO A 88 -12.64 -9.72 18.12
CA PRO A 88 -12.14 -8.42 18.52
C PRO A 88 -11.51 -7.64 17.37
N CYS A 89 -11.48 -6.29 17.46
CA CYS A 89 -10.73 -5.42 16.57
C CYS A 89 -9.60 -4.72 17.33
N THR A 90 -8.33 -5.05 16.98
CA THR A 90 -7.15 -4.45 17.61
C THR A 90 -6.85 -3.05 17.05
N ALA A 91 -6.05 -2.25 17.78
CA ALA A 91 -5.56 -0.95 17.31
C ALA A 91 -4.86 -1.03 15.96
N ALA A 92 -4.05 -2.07 15.72
CA ALA A 92 -3.40 -2.30 14.44
C ALA A 92 -4.40 -2.50 13.30
N THR A 93 -5.47 -3.26 13.53
CA THR A 93 -6.53 -3.49 12.55
C THR A 93 -7.33 -2.22 12.30
N LEU A 94 -7.69 -1.47 13.36
CA LEU A 94 -8.36 -0.16 13.24
C LEU A 94 -7.56 0.82 12.37
N GLY A 95 -6.24 0.92 12.62
CA GLY A 95 -5.36 1.77 11.83
C GLY A 95 -5.34 1.36 10.35
N LYS A 96 -5.20 0.07 10.05
CA LYS A 96 -5.22 -0.45 8.68
C LYS A 96 -6.56 -0.21 7.97
N MET A 97 -7.67 -0.42 8.66
CA MET A 97 -9.01 -0.14 8.13
C MET A 97 -9.20 1.35 7.83
N ALA A 98 -8.79 2.22 8.78
CA ALA A 98 -8.91 3.66 8.64
C ALA A 98 -8.04 4.23 7.50
N THR A 99 -6.91 3.59 7.19
CA THR A 99 -5.95 4.03 6.15
C THR A 99 -6.00 3.20 4.87
N GLY A 100 -6.81 2.12 4.83
CA GLY A 100 -6.96 1.28 3.64
C GLY A 100 -5.77 0.34 3.36
N VAL A 101 -4.96 0.00 4.38
CA VAL A 101 -3.81 -0.90 4.22
C VAL A 101 -4.27 -2.36 4.16
N ALA A 102 -4.49 -2.86 2.96
CA ALA A 102 -5.01 -4.21 2.68
C ALA A 102 -3.89 -5.27 2.62
N ASP A 103 -3.21 -5.51 3.75
CA ASP A 103 -2.08 -6.44 3.85
C ASP A 103 -2.46 -7.87 4.25
N ASN A 104 -3.74 -8.13 4.48
CA ASN A 104 -4.26 -9.44 4.85
C ASN A 104 -5.70 -9.64 4.38
N MET A 105 -6.16 -10.89 4.39
CA MET A 105 -7.48 -11.27 3.89
C MET A 105 -8.63 -10.54 4.59
N LEU A 106 -8.53 -10.25 5.89
CA LEU A 106 -9.56 -9.56 6.66
C LEU A 106 -9.76 -8.11 6.17
N ILE A 107 -8.67 -7.34 6.06
CA ILE A 107 -8.75 -5.94 5.62
C ILE A 107 -9.20 -5.86 4.16
N THR A 108 -8.73 -6.77 3.30
CA THR A 108 -9.16 -6.80 1.89
C THR A 108 -10.65 -7.13 1.77
N THR A 109 -11.16 -8.03 2.60
CA THR A 109 -12.60 -8.33 2.68
C THR A 109 -13.37 -7.11 3.17
N TYR A 110 -12.88 -6.40 4.21
CA TYR A 110 -13.48 -5.16 4.70
C TYR A 110 -13.60 -4.09 3.60
N LEU A 111 -12.51 -3.85 2.85
CA LEU A 111 -12.51 -2.85 1.78
C LEU A 111 -13.41 -3.22 0.59
N SER A 112 -13.76 -4.50 0.44
CA SER A 112 -14.68 -4.99 -0.58
C SER A 112 -16.13 -5.12 -0.09
N MET A 113 -16.37 -4.81 1.21
CA MET A 113 -17.66 -5.01 1.85
C MET A 113 -18.67 -3.95 1.38
N LYS A 114 -19.84 -4.41 0.93
CA LYS A 114 -20.98 -3.55 0.59
C LYS A 114 -22.03 -3.49 1.69
N ALA A 115 -22.02 -4.49 2.54
CA ALA A 115 -22.90 -4.57 3.69
C ALA A 115 -22.39 -3.72 4.86
N PRO A 116 -23.24 -3.37 5.84
CA PRO A 116 -22.84 -2.62 7.02
C PRO A 116 -21.74 -3.34 7.81
N VAL A 117 -20.77 -2.57 8.32
CA VAL A 117 -19.63 -3.09 9.09
C VAL A 117 -19.73 -2.64 10.53
N PHE A 118 -19.62 -3.61 11.43
CA PHE A 118 -19.65 -3.46 12.89
C PHE A 118 -18.27 -3.79 13.45
N ILE A 119 -17.78 -2.94 14.35
CA ILE A 119 -16.42 -3.02 14.88
C ILE A 119 -16.49 -3.03 16.40
N ALA A 120 -15.95 -4.08 17.03
CA ALA A 120 -15.82 -4.20 18.47
C ALA A 120 -14.35 -4.06 18.90
N PRO A 121 -13.87 -2.86 19.29
CA PRO A 121 -12.49 -2.63 19.68
C PRO A 121 -12.11 -3.42 20.94
N ALA A 122 -10.84 -3.89 20.96
CA ALA A 122 -10.25 -4.60 22.09
C ALA A 122 -8.76 -4.27 22.21
N MET A 123 -8.38 -3.53 23.25
CA MET A 123 -6.99 -3.12 23.50
C MET A 123 -6.82 -2.62 24.95
N ASP A 124 -5.59 -2.34 25.35
CA ASP A 124 -5.31 -1.73 26.64
C ASP A 124 -5.86 -0.31 26.74
N LEU A 125 -6.07 0.18 27.96
CA LEU A 125 -6.69 1.49 28.22
C LEU A 125 -5.90 2.65 27.59
N ASP A 126 -4.58 2.65 27.69
CA ASP A 126 -3.74 3.71 27.14
C ASP A 126 -3.74 3.69 25.62
N MET A 127 -3.75 2.48 25.02
CA MET A 127 -3.89 2.31 23.59
C MET A 127 -5.26 2.80 23.09
N TYR A 128 -6.32 2.56 23.86
CA TYR A 128 -7.65 3.05 23.51
C TYR A 128 -7.76 4.57 23.61
N ALA A 129 -7.20 5.16 24.68
CA ALA A 129 -7.16 6.60 24.89
C ALA A 129 -6.21 7.35 23.95
N HIS A 130 -5.28 6.64 23.30
CA HIS A 130 -4.28 7.27 22.44
C HIS A 130 -4.93 8.08 21.31
N PRO A 131 -4.48 9.34 21.06
CA PRO A 131 -5.08 10.22 20.04
C PRO A 131 -5.22 9.57 18.66
N THR A 132 -4.22 8.82 18.22
CA THR A 132 -4.27 8.11 16.93
C THR A 132 -5.40 7.07 16.88
N THR A 133 -5.64 6.35 17.98
CA THR A 133 -6.72 5.37 18.06
C THR A 133 -8.09 6.07 18.00
N GLN A 134 -8.25 7.17 18.71
CA GLN A 134 -9.49 7.96 18.69
C GLN A 134 -9.75 8.55 17.30
N GLN A 135 -8.72 9.11 16.64
CA GLN A 135 -8.83 9.61 15.26
C GLN A 135 -9.21 8.49 14.27
N ASN A 136 -8.62 7.29 14.40
CA ASN A 136 -8.99 6.16 13.57
C ASN A 136 -10.44 5.72 13.78
N LEU A 137 -10.93 5.70 15.02
CA LEU A 137 -12.32 5.40 15.34
C LEU A 137 -13.29 6.43 14.75
N GLU A 138 -12.98 7.72 14.87
CA GLU A 138 -13.77 8.81 14.26
C GLU A 138 -13.80 8.70 12.74
N ARG A 139 -12.64 8.44 12.12
CA ARG A 139 -12.53 8.24 10.69
C ARG A 139 -13.36 7.04 10.22
N LEU A 140 -13.32 5.93 10.94
CA LEU A 140 -14.14 4.75 10.63
C LEU A 140 -15.63 5.03 10.79
N ARG A 141 -16.04 5.83 11.79
CA ARG A 141 -17.44 6.29 11.92
C ARG A 141 -17.84 7.16 10.72
N SER A 142 -16.96 8.06 10.26
CA SER A 142 -17.25 8.91 9.08
C SER A 142 -17.39 8.10 7.79
N PHE A 143 -16.82 6.88 7.71
CA PHE A 143 -17.02 5.94 6.60
C PHE A 143 -18.34 5.14 6.71
N GLY A 144 -19.15 5.40 7.74
CA GLY A 144 -20.41 4.69 7.98
C GLY A 144 -20.27 3.38 8.74
N ASN A 145 -19.11 3.09 9.34
CA ASN A 145 -18.94 1.90 10.17
C ASN A 145 -19.56 2.11 11.55
N HIS A 146 -20.15 1.05 12.10
CA HIS A 146 -20.76 1.03 13.44
C HIS A 146 -19.71 0.60 14.47
N ILE A 147 -19.35 1.50 15.37
CA ILE A 147 -18.42 1.19 16.47
C ILE A 147 -19.22 0.74 17.69
N ILE A 148 -18.99 -0.51 18.13
CA ILE A 148 -19.52 -1.04 19.36
C ILE A 148 -18.54 -0.66 20.47
N GLU A 149 -18.95 0.28 21.33
CA GLU A 149 -18.07 0.85 22.36
C GLU A 149 -17.52 -0.21 23.30
N PRO A 150 -16.20 -0.21 23.58
CA PRO A 150 -15.63 -1.11 24.56
C PRO A 150 -16.08 -0.75 25.98
N GLN A 151 -16.16 -1.75 26.85
CA GLN A 151 -16.49 -1.58 28.26
C GLN A 151 -15.29 -1.08 29.08
N SER A 152 -15.60 -0.50 30.24
CA SER A 152 -14.64 -0.31 31.34
C SER A 152 -14.63 -1.55 32.24
N GLY A 153 -13.45 -1.92 32.72
CA GLY A 153 -13.26 -3.04 33.63
C GLY A 153 -11.81 -3.55 33.63
N PHE A 154 -11.59 -4.66 34.31
CA PHE A 154 -10.25 -5.29 34.35
C PHE A 154 -9.81 -5.76 32.98
N LEU A 155 -8.61 -5.37 32.60
CA LEU A 155 -7.91 -5.73 31.38
C LEU A 155 -6.94 -6.88 31.63
N ALA A 156 -6.47 -7.54 30.58
CA ALA A 156 -5.49 -8.61 30.68
C ALA A 156 -4.14 -8.14 31.22
N SER A 157 -3.84 -6.84 31.12
CA SER A 157 -2.66 -6.19 31.71
C SER A 157 -2.74 -6.05 33.23
N GLY A 158 -3.87 -6.34 33.86
CA GLY A 158 -4.12 -6.10 35.29
C GLY A 158 -4.55 -4.68 35.62
N LEU A 159 -4.65 -3.81 34.62
CA LEU A 159 -5.17 -2.44 34.78
C LEU A 159 -6.70 -2.42 34.67
N GLU A 160 -7.32 -1.39 35.21
CA GLU A 160 -8.77 -1.17 35.14
C GLU A 160 -9.05 0.09 34.32
N GLY A 161 -9.86 -0.03 33.27
CA GLY A 161 -10.20 1.10 32.42
C GLY A 161 -10.99 0.71 31.17
N LYS A 162 -11.24 1.70 30.29
CA LYS A 162 -11.95 1.53 29.02
C LYS A 162 -11.01 0.93 27.98
N GLY A 163 -11.43 -0.15 27.30
CA GLY A 163 -10.66 -0.86 26.26
C GLY A 163 -11.03 -2.33 26.16
N ARG A 164 -11.77 -2.86 27.14
CA ARG A 164 -12.28 -4.22 27.16
C ARG A 164 -13.38 -4.39 26.11
N MET A 165 -13.22 -5.37 25.20
CA MET A 165 -14.27 -5.67 24.23
C MET A 165 -15.61 -5.92 24.92
N GLU A 166 -16.68 -5.37 24.36
CA GLU A 166 -18.05 -5.56 24.83
C GLU A 166 -18.40 -7.06 24.97
N GLU A 167 -19.38 -7.37 25.81
CA GLU A 167 -19.79 -8.77 26.05
C GLU A 167 -20.46 -9.38 24.80
N PRO A 168 -20.19 -10.67 24.52
CA PRO A 168 -20.67 -11.34 23.31
C PRO A 168 -22.17 -11.21 23.07
N GLU A 169 -22.98 -11.34 24.11
CA GLU A 169 -24.44 -11.23 24.02
C GLU A 169 -24.87 -9.85 23.55
N LYS A 170 -24.29 -8.80 24.14
CA LYS A 170 -24.60 -7.41 23.77
C LYS A 170 -24.13 -7.06 22.35
N ILE A 171 -22.97 -7.62 21.90
CA ILE A 171 -22.51 -7.46 20.51
C ILE A 171 -23.52 -8.07 19.54
N VAL A 172 -24.03 -9.28 19.86
CA VAL A 172 -25.01 -9.97 19.01
C VAL A 172 -26.36 -9.25 19.02
N ASP A 173 -26.79 -8.71 20.19
CA ASP A 173 -28.01 -7.92 20.33
C ASP A 173 -27.92 -6.61 19.52
N TYR A 174 -26.78 -5.91 19.61
CA TYR A 174 -26.54 -4.69 18.84
C TYR A 174 -26.62 -4.92 17.35
N LEU A 175 -26.02 -6.03 16.86
CA LEU A 175 -26.06 -6.42 15.46
C LEU A 175 -27.50 -6.75 15.01
N ASP A 176 -28.25 -7.52 15.81
CA ASP A 176 -29.62 -7.92 15.54
C ASP A 176 -30.53 -6.68 15.38
N ASN A 177 -30.52 -5.82 16.36
CA ASN A 177 -31.32 -4.57 16.38
C ASN A 177 -30.94 -3.63 15.21
N SER A 178 -29.66 -3.51 14.90
CA SER A 178 -29.20 -2.61 13.83
C SER A 178 -29.58 -3.11 12.43
N LEU A 179 -29.73 -4.43 12.24
CA LEU A 179 -30.17 -5.02 10.97
C LEU A 179 -31.69 -5.03 10.83
N GLU A 180 -32.45 -5.03 11.92
CA GLU A 180 -33.92 -4.91 11.92
C GLU A 180 -34.36 -3.50 11.47
N CYS A 181 -33.78 -2.44 12.01
CA CYS A 181 -34.14 -1.06 11.67
C CYS A 181 -33.94 -0.71 10.17
N ARG A 182 -33.19 -1.52 9.41
CA ARG A 182 -32.99 -1.27 7.98
C ARG A 182 -34.09 -1.89 7.09
N VAL A 183 -34.84 -2.87 7.57
CA VAL A 183 -35.95 -3.47 6.80
C VAL A 183 -37.08 -2.48 6.62
N ASP A 184 -37.34 -1.64 7.62
CA ASP A 184 -38.41 -0.64 7.57
C ASP A 184 -38.07 0.59 6.69
N SER A 185 -36.78 0.82 6.38
CA SER A 185 -36.32 1.95 5.57
C SER A 185 -36.17 1.63 4.07
N VAL A 186 -36.21 0.35 3.67
CA VAL A 186 -36.07 -0.05 2.24
C VAL A 186 -37.40 -0.08 1.51
N GLU A 187 -38.54 -0.19 2.20
CA GLU A 187 -39.87 -0.14 1.56
C GLU A 187 -40.31 1.27 1.11
N PHE A 188 -39.60 2.34 1.51
CA PHE A 188 -39.94 3.72 1.12
C PHE A 188 -39.12 4.30 -0.03
N ALA A 189 -38.19 3.57 -0.64
CA ALA A 189 -37.27 4.08 -1.67
C ALA A 189 -37.48 3.52 -3.09
N THR A 190 -38.63 2.88 -3.37
CA THR A 190 -38.98 2.43 -4.75
C THR A 190 -40.11 3.18 -5.37
N ALA A 191 -40.07 4.52 -5.31
CA ALA A 191 -40.90 5.37 -6.12
C ALA A 191 -40.04 6.48 -6.73
N VAL A 192 -39.38 6.19 -7.84
CA VAL A 192 -38.79 7.22 -8.71
C VAL A 192 -39.79 7.50 -9.82
N PRO A 193 -40.42 8.68 -9.88
CA PRO A 193 -41.14 9.09 -11.08
C PRO A 193 -40.13 9.50 -12.15
N ASN A 194 -40.23 8.92 -13.32
CA ASN A 194 -39.66 9.45 -14.55
C ASN A 194 -40.13 10.88 -14.76
N VAL A 195 -39.21 11.85 -14.76
CA VAL A 195 -39.46 13.19 -15.29
C VAL A 195 -38.41 13.50 -16.34
N SER A 196 -38.90 13.63 -17.54
CA SER A 196 -38.24 14.13 -18.74
C SER A 196 -37.63 15.52 -18.54
N ALA A 197 -36.48 15.73 -19.18
CA ALA A 197 -35.81 17.01 -19.30
C ALA A 197 -36.70 18.04 -20.01
N GLU A 198 -36.99 19.15 -19.31
CA GLU A 198 -37.20 20.47 -19.92
C GLU A 198 -37.17 21.55 -18.82
N GLY A 199 -36.29 22.50 -19.04
CA GLY A 199 -36.05 23.84 -18.57
C GLY A 199 -36.74 24.38 -17.31
N MET A 200 -35.92 24.98 -16.44
CA MET A 200 -36.21 26.31 -15.89
C MET A 200 -35.02 26.85 -15.08
N ASP A 201 -34.55 28.03 -15.50
CA ASP A 201 -33.73 28.97 -14.76
C ASP A 201 -34.37 29.36 -13.43
N VAL A 202 -33.63 29.29 -12.33
CA VAL A 202 -33.84 30.18 -11.19
C VAL A 202 -32.47 30.50 -10.56
N ALA A 203 -32.02 31.72 -10.84
CA ALA A 203 -30.98 32.37 -10.04
C ALA A 203 -31.61 32.92 -8.74
N ALA A 204 -31.03 32.66 -7.60
CA ALA A 204 -30.74 33.66 -6.57
C ALA A 204 -30.33 33.05 -5.21
N ASN A 205 -29.21 33.54 -4.69
CA ASN A 205 -28.84 33.73 -3.29
C ASN A 205 -28.51 32.50 -2.41
N CYS A 206 -27.21 32.22 -2.27
CA CYS A 206 -26.59 32.03 -0.96
C CYS A 206 -25.11 32.41 -1.04
N LYS A 207 -24.75 33.53 -0.45
CA LYS A 207 -23.37 33.89 -0.10
C LYS A 207 -22.95 33.05 1.11
N SER A 208 -21.90 32.31 0.98
CA SER A 208 -20.95 31.77 1.96
C SER A 208 -20.44 30.38 1.53
N GLY A 209 -19.38 30.30 0.78
CA GLY A 209 -18.81 29.05 0.27
C GLY A 209 -17.42 29.18 -0.35
N GLU A 210 -16.72 30.27 -0.16
CA GLU A 210 -15.40 30.49 -0.78
C GLU A 210 -14.24 29.69 -0.16
N GLY A 211 -14.41 29.15 1.08
CA GLY A 211 -13.36 28.36 1.75
C GLY A 211 -13.32 26.85 1.42
N MET A 212 -14.40 26.28 0.85
CA MET A 212 -14.45 24.84 0.51
C MET A 212 -14.10 24.51 -0.93
N ALA A 213 -14.18 25.49 -1.83
CA ALA A 213 -13.87 25.29 -3.25
C ALA A 213 -12.36 25.25 -3.50
N GLU A 214 -11.58 26.04 -2.76
CA GLU A 214 -10.10 26.05 -2.88
C GLU A 214 -9.48 24.75 -2.32
N ALA A 215 -9.97 24.22 -1.19
CA ALA A 215 -9.47 22.95 -0.64
C ALA A 215 -9.76 21.76 -1.56
N ASN A 216 -10.93 21.72 -2.20
CA ASN A 216 -11.27 20.69 -3.18
C ASN A 216 -10.52 20.84 -4.50
N SER A 217 -10.28 22.07 -4.98
CA SER A 217 -9.50 22.28 -6.21
C SER A 217 -8.04 21.91 -6.02
N THR A 218 -7.45 22.16 -4.85
CA THR A 218 -6.07 21.78 -4.52
C THR A 218 -5.91 20.25 -4.41
N LEU A 219 -6.91 19.54 -3.85
CA LEU A 219 -6.92 18.07 -3.82
C LEU A 219 -7.07 17.44 -5.22
N TYR A 220 -7.93 17.99 -6.08
CA TYR A 220 -8.06 17.52 -7.46
C TYR A 220 -6.83 17.85 -8.32
N THR A 221 -6.14 18.94 -8.05
CA THR A 221 -4.90 19.32 -8.77
C THR A 221 -3.75 18.39 -8.39
N LEU A 222 -3.65 17.93 -7.13
CA LEU A 222 -2.62 16.98 -6.68
C LEU A 222 -2.76 15.59 -7.32
N HIS A 223 -3.98 15.13 -7.61
CA HIS A 223 -4.23 13.81 -8.21
C HIS A 223 -4.01 13.73 -9.74
N SER A 224 -3.67 14.81 -10.41
CA SER A 224 -3.46 14.84 -11.86
C SER A 224 -2.19 15.55 -12.31
N THR A 225 -1.23 15.75 -11.42
CA THR A 225 0.00 16.50 -11.73
C THR A 225 0.89 15.85 -12.79
N LEU A 226 0.75 14.54 -13.03
CA LEU A 226 1.49 13.78 -14.03
C LEU A 226 0.61 13.22 -15.14
N LYS A 227 -0.63 13.71 -15.28
CA LYS A 227 -1.57 13.19 -16.30
C LYS A 227 -0.99 13.31 -17.71
N GLY A 228 -0.96 12.18 -18.42
CA GLY A 228 -0.44 12.09 -19.79
C GLY A 228 1.09 12.11 -19.89
N ARG A 229 1.81 12.05 -18.76
CA ARG A 229 3.27 11.89 -18.74
C ARG A 229 3.65 10.42 -18.73
N HIS A 230 4.70 10.07 -19.46
CA HIS A 230 5.29 8.74 -19.48
C HIS A 230 6.50 8.70 -18.56
N ILE A 231 6.46 7.88 -17.50
CA ILE A 231 7.52 7.78 -16.50
C ILE A 231 8.14 6.39 -16.52
N LEU A 232 9.44 6.33 -16.77
CA LEU A 232 10.24 5.11 -16.70
C LEU A 232 10.86 4.97 -15.32
N ILE A 233 10.74 3.80 -14.69
CA ILE A 233 11.32 3.57 -13.36
C ILE A 233 12.08 2.25 -13.38
N THR A 234 13.32 2.24 -12.86
CA THR A 234 14.05 0.98 -12.59
C THR A 234 14.00 0.67 -11.09
N ALA A 235 13.79 -0.59 -10.72
CA ALA A 235 13.63 -1.02 -9.33
C ALA A 235 14.27 -2.39 -9.05
N GLY A 236 14.62 -2.63 -7.79
CA GLY A 236 15.18 -3.92 -7.36
C GLY A 236 16.67 -4.08 -7.63
N PRO A 237 17.24 -5.25 -7.32
CA PRO A 237 18.62 -5.59 -7.61
C PRO A 237 18.76 -6.11 -9.04
N THR A 238 20.00 -6.27 -9.52
CA THR A 238 20.32 -7.17 -10.61
C THR A 238 21.08 -8.37 -10.10
N TYR A 239 20.89 -9.52 -10.74
CA TYR A 239 21.58 -10.78 -10.43
C TYR A 239 22.47 -11.17 -11.58
N GLU A 240 23.77 -11.12 -11.34
CA GLU A 240 24.80 -11.45 -12.33
C GLU A 240 25.25 -12.89 -12.10
N LYS A 241 24.81 -13.79 -12.98
CA LYS A 241 25.03 -15.24 -12.80
C LYS A 241 26.50 -15.60 -12.82
N ILE A 242 26.91 -16.43 -11.85
CA ILE A 242 28.17 -17.16 -11.83
C ILE A 242 27.96 -18.53 -12.53
N ASP A 243 26.86 -19.20 -12.18
CA ASP A 243 26.40 -20.47 -12.72
C ASP A 243 24.84 -20.54 -12.59
N PRO A 244 24.17 -21.63 -13.01
CA PRO A 244 22.71 -21.74 -12.90
C PRO A 244 22.13 -21.60 -11.47
N VAL A 245 22.97 -21.63 -10.43
CA VAL A 245 22.53 -21.66 -9.02
C VAL A 245 22.99 -20.41 -8.26
N ARG A 246 24.14 -19.82 -8.62
CA ARG A 246 24.79 -18.74 -7.88
C ARG A 246 24.93 -17.48 -8.71
N PHE A 247 24.82 -16.34 -8.03
CA PHE A 247 24.92 -15.01 -8.64
C PHE A 247 25.61 -14.02 -7.71
N ILE A 248 26.04 -12.90 -8.27
CA ILE A 248 26.46 -11.69 -7.58
C ILE A 248 25.30 -10.69 -7.68
N GLY A 249 24.94 -10.03 -6.58
CA GLY A 249 23.85 -9.05 -6.58
C GLY A 249 23.82 -8.22 -5.28
N ASN A 250 23.00 -7.19 -5.27
CA ASN A 250 22.84 -6.26 -4.16
C ASN A 250 21.65 -6.62 -3.27
N TYR A 251 21.69 -6.23 -1.99
CA TYR A 251 20.61 -6.42 -1.02
C TYR A 251 19.44 -5.44 -1.22
N SER A 252 18.86 -5.36 -2.40
CA SER A 252 17.71 -4.49 -2.65
C SER A 252 16.41 -5.27 -2.64
N SER A 253 15.39 -4.74 -1.96
CA SER A 253 14.03 -5.29 -1.97
C SER A 253 13.14 -4.69 -3.07
N GLY A 254 13.58 -3.63 -3.73
CA GLY A 254 12.80 -2.90 -4.73
C GLY A 254 11.71 -1.97 -4.16
N LYS A 255 11.40 -2.03 -2.86
CA LYS A 255 10.28 -1.30 -2.23
C LYS A 255 10.20 0.19 -2.62
N MET A 256 11.34 0.90 -2.69
CA MET A 256 11.34 2.32 -3.02
C MET A 256 10.90 2.57 -4.48
N GLY A 257 11.43 1.81 -5.43
CA GLY A 257 11.06 1.95 -6.85
C GLY A 257 9.61 1.56 -7.11
N PHE A 258 9.08 0.57 -6.37
CA PHE A 258 7.66 0.21 -6.43
C PHE A 258 6.78 1.32 -5.86
N ALA A 259 7.14 1.92 -4.73
CA ALA A 259 6.41 3.05 -4.14
C ALA A 259 6.39 4.26 -5.09
N LEU A 260 7.51 4.56 -5.77
CA LEU A 260 7.58 5.61 -6.80
C LEU A 260 6.66 5.32 -7.99
N ALA A 261 6.64 4.07 -8.47
CA ALA A 261 5.78 3.66 -9.59
C ALA A 261 4.30 3.80 -9.24
N GLU A 262 3.90 3.37 -8.04
CA GLU A 262 2.53 3.51 -7.55
C GLU A 262 2.13 4.98 -7.37
N GLU A 263 3.03 5.82 -6.86
CA GLU A 263 2.76 7.24 -6.68
C GLU A 263 2.62 7.98 -8.02
N CYS A 264 3.48 7.68 -9.01
CA CYS A 264 3.32 8.21 -10.37
C CYS A 264 1.98 7.80 -11.00
N ALA A 265 1.60 6.53 -10.87
CA ALA A 265 0.35 6.02 -11.41
C ALA A 265 -0.88 6.66 -10.74
N LYS A 266 -0.86 6.87 -9.42
CA LYS A 266 -1.90 7.60 -8.67
C LYS A 266 -2.06 9.04 -9.16
N ARG A 267 -0.98 9.67 -9.64
CA ARG A 267 -0.99 11.03 -10.21
C ARG A 267 -1.30 11.08 -11.70
N GLY A 268 -1.70 9.95 -12.27
CA GLY A 268 -2.19 9.83 -13.66
C GLY A 268 -1.12 9.67 -14.72
N ALA A 269 0.11 9.30 -14.34
CA ALA A 269 1.17 8.99 -15.30
C ALA A 269 1.00 7.59 -15.90
N ASP A 270 1.44 7.43 -17.16
CA ASP A 270 1.72 6.14 -17.76
C ASP A 270 3.08 5.65 -17.28
N VAL A 271 3.12 4.56 -16.51
CA VAL A 271 4.34 4.10 -15.86
C VAL A 271 4.88 2.84 -16.51
N THR A 272 6.16 2.87 -16.89
CA THR A 272 6.93 1.66 -17.23
C THR A 272 7.90 1.34 -16.10
N LEU A 273 7.65 0.23 -15.38
CA LEU A 273 8.48 -0.25 -14.28
C LEU A 273 9.37 -1.42 -14.75
N ILE A 274 10.68 -1.22 -14.82
CA ILE A 274 11.66 -2.28 -15.07
C ILE A 274 12.12 -2.81 -13.72
N ALA A 275 11.74 -4.03 -13.40
CA ALA A 275 11.97 -4.63 -12.09
C ALA A 275 13.00 -5.77 -12.18
N GLY A 276 14.06 -5.67 -11.38
CA GLY A 276 14.96 -6.79 -11.10
C GLY A 276 14.28 -7.84 -10.21
N PRO A 277 14.97 -8.96 -9.87
CA PRO A 277 14.38 -10.05 -9.10
C PRO A 277 13.99 -9.62 -7.68
N VAL A 278 12.72 -9.42 -7.44
CA VAL A 278 12.16 -9.02 -6.14
C VAL A 278 10.86 -9.76 -5.85
N SER A 279 10.57 -9.94 -4.55
CA SER A 279 9.28 -10.45 -4.08
C SER A 279 8.21 -9.36 -3.92
N THR A 280 8.61 -8.09 -3.99
CA THR A 280 7.70 -6.94 -3.89
C THR A 280 6.69 -6.96 -5.03
N GLN A 281 5.42 -6.77 -4.70
CA GLN A 281 4.32 -6.69 -5.65
C GLN A 281 3.76 -5.27 -5.69
N LEU A 282 3.21 -4.89 -6.84
CA LEU A 282 2.45 -3.65 -6.99
C LEU A 282 1.12 -3.76 -6.23
N ALA A 283 0.68 -2.66 -5.65
CA ALA A 283 -0.64 -2.59 -5.07
C ALA A 283 -1.71 -2.87 -6.15
N PRO A 284 -2.71 -3.73 -5.89
CA PRO A 284 -3.71 -4.11 -6.89
C PRO A 284 -4.41 -2.92 -7.55
N ALA A 285 -4.59 -1.83 -6.81
CA ALA A 285 -5.20 -0.60 -7.31
C ALA A 285 -4.39 0.09 -8.41
N CYS A 286 -3.06 -0.09 -8.43
CA CYS A 286 -2.14 0.55 -9.38
C CYS A 286 -1.59 -0.43 -10.42
N ALA A 287 -1.68 -1.74 -10.18
CA ALA A 287 -1.03 -2.75 -11.02
C ALA A 287 -1.48 -2.71 -12.49
N HIS A 288 -2.74 -2.37 -12.75
CA HIS A 288 -3.29 -2.26 -14.11
C HIS A 288 -2.88 -0.96 -14.84
N LEU A 289 -2.33 0.02 -14.11
CA LEU A 289 -1.85 1.31 -14.63
C LEU A 289 -0.33 1.32 -14.89
N ILE A 290 0.36 0.24 -14.53
CA ILE A 290 1.82 0.15 -14.56
C ILE A 290 2.22 -1.00 -15.48
N LYS A 291 2.93 -0.67 -16.56
CA LYS A 291 3.56 -1.68 -17.42
C LYS A 291 4.83 -2.19 -16.74
N ARG A 292 4.77 -3.39 -16.15
CA ARG A 292 5.92 -4.04 -15.52
C ARG A 292 6.70 -4.86 -16.53
N ILE A 293 8.03 -4.72 -16.52
CA ILE A 293 8.99 -5.50 -17.29
C ILE A 293 9.95 -6.14 -16.28
N ASP A 294 9.90 -7.46 -16.15
CA ASP A 294 10.80 -8.19 -15.27
C ASP A 294 12.11 -8.52 -16.01
N VAL A 295 13.23 -8.26 -15.35
CA VAL A 295 14.58 -8.49 -15.82
C VAL A 295 15.41 -9.15 -14.74
N GLU A 296 16.50 -9.82 -15.10
CA GLU A 296 17.36 -10.51 -14.15
C GLU A 296 18.72 -9.83 -13.98
N SER A 297 19.35 -9.44 -15.10
CA SER A 297 20.72 -8.90 -15.10
C SER A 297 20.78 -7.41 -15.44
N CYS A 298 21.94 -6.80 -15.17
CA CYS A 298 22.22 -5.42 -15.56
C CYS A 298 22.07 -5.19 -17.06
N LEU A 299 22.52 -6.14 -17.89
CA LEU A 299 22.41 -6.01 -19.35
C LEU A 299 20.96 -5.99 -19.80
N GLN A 300 20.11 -6.88 -19.26
CA GLN A 300 18.67 -6.88 -19.55
C GLN A 300 17.99 -5.60 -19.08
N MET A 301 18.34 -5.10 -17.88
CA MET A 301 17.80 -3.84 -17.36
C MET A 301 18.20 -2.65 -18.23
N ARG A 302 19.47 -2.60 -18.68
CA ARG A 302 19.95 -1.58 -19.62
C ARG A 302 19.16 -1.61 -20.93
N ASP A 303 19.04 -2.79 -21.54
CA ASP A 303 18.40 -2.94 -22.84
C ASP A 303 16.91 -2.55 -22.78
N ALA A 304 16.22 -2.95 -21.72
CA ALA A 304 14.84 -2.53 -21.48
C ALA A 304 14.73 -1.01 -21.25
N ALA A 305 15.65 -0.42 -20.47
CA ALA A 305 15.65 1.02 -20.19
C ALA A 305 15.97 1.84 -21.47
N VAL A 306 16.97 1.44 -22.24
CA VAL A 306 17.33 2.08 -23.53
C VAL A 306 16.17 2.02 -24.52
N SER A 307 15.43 0.92 -24.56
CA SER A 307 14.26 0.77 -25.44
C SER A 307 13.09 1.65 -25.03
N ALA A 308 12.85 1.84 -23.72
CA ALA A 308 11.70 2.58 -23.20
C ALA A 308 11.95 4.08 -23.06
N PHE A 309 13.19 4.52 -22.79
CA PHE A 309 13.52 5.91 -22.46
C PHE A 309 13.19 6.94 -23.55
N PRO A 310 13.34 6.66 -24.86
CA PRO A 310 13.01 7.66 -25.89
C PRO A 310 11.55 8.15 -25.87
N GLN A 311 10.63 7.36 -25.29
CA GLN A 311 9.20 7.70 -25.18
C GLN A 311 8.83 8.24 -23.80
N ALA A 312 9.78 8.31 -22.87
CA ALA A 312 9.54 8.75 -21.51
C ALA A 312 9.76 10.25 -21.36
N ASP A 313 8.89 10.96 -20.63
CA ASP A 313 9.11 12.35 -20.21
C ASP A 313 10.14 12.40 -19.06
N ALA A 314 10.18 11.37 -18.23
CA ALA A 314 11.19 11.25 -17.18
C ALA A 314 11.58 9.79 -16.92
N ALA A 315 12.83 9.61 -16.47
CA ALA A 315 13.29 8.31 -15.96
C ALA A 315 13.84 8.44 -14.53
N ILE A 316 13.41 7.54 -13.65
CA ILE A 316 13.83 7.44 -12.24
C ILE A 316 14.64 6.16 -12.05
N LEU A 317 15.94 6.29 -11.87
CA LEU A 317 16.87 5.17 -11.76
C LEU A 317 17.08 4.79 -10.29
N CYS A 318 16.14 3.99 -9.74
CA CYS A 318 16.12 3.58 -8.34
C CYS A 318 16.63 2.14 -8.12
N ALA A 319 16.99 1.40 -9.19
CA ALA A 319 17.50 0.04 -9.07
C ALA A 319 18.91 0.00 -8.43
N ALA A 320 19.18 -1.04 -7.66
CA ALA A 320 20.49 -1.35 -7.12
C ALA A 320 21.24 -2.30 -8.08
N VAL A 321 21.76 -1.74 -9.16
CA VAL A 321 22.46 -2.47 -10.19
C VAL A 321 23.85 -2.91 -9.68
N ALA A 322 24.25 -4.15 -9.97
CA ALA A 322 25.58 -4.63 -9.66
C ALA A 322 26.64 -3.94 -10.52
N ASP A 323 27.74 -3.48 -9.93
CA ASP A 323 28.82 -2.78 -10.64
C ASP A 323 29.63 -3.72 -11.53
N TYR A 324 29.69 -5.00 -11.17
CA TYR A 324 30.48 -6.01 -11.86
C TYR A 324 29.64 -7.26 -12.14
N ARG A 325 30.02 -7.97 -13.23
CA ARG A 325 29.49 -9.30 -13.57
C ARG A 325 30.61 -10.27 -13.87
N PRO A 326 30.42 -11.60 -13.73
CA PRO A 326 31.37 -12.59 -14.22
C PRO A 326 31.62 -12.43 -15.73
N ALA A 327 32.88 -12.47 -16.12
CA ALA A 327 33.27 -12.40 -17.53
C ALA A 327 32.73 -13.61 -18.30
N GLN A 328 32.64 -14.77 -17.65
CA GLN A 328 32.10 -16.01 -18.16
C GLN A 328 31.14 -16.62 -17.15
N VAL A 329 29.99 -17.06 -17.62
CA VAL A 329 28.98 -17.77 -16.82
C VAL A 329 29.16 -19.28 -17.11
N ALA A 330 29.25 -20.08 -16.05
CA ALA A 330 29.32 -21.51 -16.19
C ALA A 330 27.98 -22.13 -16.58
N ASP A 331 27.93 -22.98 -17.60
CA ASP A 331 26.71 -23.65 -18.07
C ASP A 331 26.14 -24.65 -17.03
N GLN A 332 27.00 -25.17 -16.17
CA GLN A 332 26.65 -26.12 -15.11
C GLN A 332 27.12 -25.62 -13.75
N LYS A 333 26.41 -26.06 -12.70
CA LYS A 333 26.80 -25.77 -11.31
C LYS A 333 28.26 -26.16 -11.08
N MET A 334 29.10 -25.20 -10.73
CA MET A 334 30.50 -25.41 -10.41
C MET A 334 30.64 -26.33 -9.17
N LYS A 335 31.40 -27.42 -9.31
CA LYS A 335 31.69 -28.35 -8.19
C LYS A 335 32.75 -27.74 -7.29
N ARG A 336 32.67 -28.05 -5.98
CA ARG A 336 33.68 -27.62 -5.02
C ARG A 336 34.97 -28.47 -5.19
N THR A 337 36.03 -27.84 -5.72
CA THR A 337 37.32 -28.47 -5.97
C THR A 337 38.52 -27.75 -5.31
N GLY A 338 38.22 -26.84 -4.35
CA GLY A 338 39.22 -25.97 -3.70
C GLY A 338 38.85 -24.50 -3.85
N ASP A 339 39.82 -23.62 -3.87
CA ASP A 339 39.66 -22.18 -4.10
C ASP A 339 39.27 -21.93 -5.56
N VAL A 340 38.43 -20.93 -5.79
CA VAL A 340 37.92 -20.55 -7.13
C VAL A 340 38.07 -19.07 -7.31
N ASP A 341 38.78 -18.65 -8.36
CA ASP A 341 38.84 -17.26 -8.78
C ASP A 341 37.76 -17.00 -9.83
N ILE A 342 37.00 -15.93 -9.62
CA ILE A 342 35.98 -15.47 -10.55
C ILE A 342 36.46 -14.15 -11.18
N HIS A 343 36.80 -14.21 -12.47
CA HIS A 343 37.15 -12.98 -13.19
C HIS A 343 35.90 -12.12 -13.43
N LEU A 344 35.92 -10.90 -12.89
CA LEU A 344 34.82 -9.93 -12.99
C LEU A 344 35.15 -8.84 -14.02
N VAL A 345 34.15 -8.47 -14.79
CA VAL A 345 34.21 -7.33 -15.71
C VAL A 345 33.16 -6.27 -15.31
N PRO A 346 33.42 -4.98 -15.52
CA PRO A 346 32.47 -3.93 -15.16
C PRO A 346 31.16 -4.05 -15.94
N ASN A 347 30.06 -3.76 -15.29
CA ASN A 347 28.77 -3.60 -15.93
C ASN A 347 28.67 -2.21 -16.61
N PRO A 348 27.84 -2.07 -17.65
CA PRO A 348 27.57 -0.76 -18.24
C PRO A 348 26.82 0.14 -17.25
N ASP A 349 27.18 1.42 -17.22
CA ASP A 349 26.50 2.43 -16.42
C ASP A 349 25.20 2.85 -17.12
N ILE A 350 24.06 2.34 -16.63
CA ILE A 350 22.74 2.61 -17.20
C ILE A 350 22.43 4.10 -17.15
N ALA A 351 22.72 4.77 -16.02
CA ALA A 351 22.46 6.20 -15.85
C ALA A 351 23.28 7.04 -16.84
N ALA A 352 24.56 6.74 -17.01
CA ALA A 352 25.39 7.42 -18.00
C ALA A 352 24.92 7.16 -19.44
N THR A 353 24.47 5.94 -19.74
CA THR A 353 23.92 5.58 -21.04
C THR A 353 22.67 6.39 -21.36
N LEU A 354 21.69 6.45 -20.45
CA LEU A 354 20.48 7.23 -20.64
C LEU A 354 20.78 8.74 -20.67
N GLY A 355 21.74 9.22 -19.86
CA GLY A 355 22.15 10.62 -19.87
C GLY A 355 22.74 11.09 -21.21
N GLN A 356 23.40 10.20 -21.96
CA GLN A 356 23.87 10.46 -23.33
C GLN A 356 22.72 10.47 -24.35
N MET A 357 21.64 9.73 -24.10
CA MET A 357 20.47 9.65 -24.97
C MET A 357 19.42 10.73 -24.68
N LYS A 358 19.54 11.42 -23.55
CA LYS A 358 18.56 12.38 -23.03
C LYS A 358 18.30 13.50 -24.03
N GLN A 359 17.04 13.71 -24.37
CA GLN A 359 16.57 14.77 -25.27
C GLN A 359 16.10 16.01 -24.49
N PRO A 360 16.06 17.20 -25.11
CA PRO A 360 15.48 18.38 -24.50
C PRO A 360 14.04 18.12 -24.03
N GLY A 361 13.74 18.51 -22.79
CA GLY A 361 12.44 18.29 -22.17
C GLY A 361 12.30 16.96 -21.40
N GLN A 362 13.24 16.03 -21.55
CA GLN A 362 13.28 14.81 -20.75
C GLN A 362 14.02 15.05 -19.42
N MET A 363 13.56 14.41 -18.35
CA MET A 363 14.22 14.43 -17.05
C MET A 363 14.82 13.07 -16.69
N LEU A 364 16.01 13.10 -16.07
CA LEU A 364 16.71 11.91 -15.61
C LEU A 364 17.08 12.03 -14.14
N VAL A 365 16.50 11.17 -13.31
CA VAL A 365 16.67 11.15 -11.85
C VAL A 365 17.52 9.98 -11.44
N GLY A 366 18.59 10.23 -10.69
CA GLY A 366 19.46 9.19 -10.14
C GLY A 366 19.21 8.96 -8.66
N PHE A 367 19.52 7.75 -8.18
CA PHE A 367 19.64 7.43 -6.76
C PHE A 367 21.10 7.22 -6.41
N ALA A 368 21.51 7.72 -5.26
CA ALA A 368 22.84 7.51 -4.71
C ALA A 368 22.75 7.02 -3.26
N LEU A 369 23.58 6.05 -2.93
CA LEU A 369 23.81 5.55 -1.58
C LEU A 369 25.28 5.84 -1.26
N GLU A 370 25.55 6.77 -0.34
CA GLU A 370 26.89 7.22 -0.02
C GLU A 370 27.16 7.06 1.49
N THR A 371 28.44 6.90 1.81
CA THR A 371 28.93 6.81 3.21
C THR A 371 29.81 7.97 3.61
N ASN A 372 30.54 8.57 2.64
CA ASN A 372 31.48 9.67 2.85
C ASN A 372 31.39 10.67 1.71
N ASP A 373 31.67 11.95 2.00
CA ASP A 373 31.68 13.06 1.04
C ASP A 373 30.43 13.09 0.13
N GLU A 374 29.28 12.82 0.75
CA GLU A 374 27.99 12.56 0.13
C GLU A 374 27.61 13.62 -0.91
N GLN A 375 27.74 14.91 -0.56
CA GLN A 375 27.37 16.01 -1.44
C GLN A 375 28.27 16.11 -2.65
N GLN A 376 29.60 16.08 -2.46
CA GLN A 376 30.56 16.23 -3.58
C GLN A 376 30.45 15.04 -4.55
N ASN A 377 30.22 13.83 -4.03
CA ASN A 377 30.06 12.65 -4.86
C ASN A 377 28.75 12.70 -5.66
N ALA A 378 27.66 13.18 -5.05
CA ALA A 378 26.37 13.37 -5.74
C ALA A 378 26.49 14.44 -6.85
N GLU A 379 27.10 15.60 -6.57
CA GLU A 379 27.31 16.67 -7.58
C GLU A 379 28.17 16.20 -8.76
N LYS A 380 29.23 15.41 -8.50
CA LYS A 380 30.05 14.81 -9.56
C LYS A 380 29.23 13.84 -10.43
N LYS A 381 28.39 12.98 -9.79
CA LYS A 381 27.52 12.04 -10.49
C LYS A 381 26.46 12.77 -11.33
N LEU A 382 25.88 13.85 -10.78
CA LEU A 382 24.89 14.67 -11.46
C LEU A 382 25.43 15.19 -12.80
N LYS A 383 26.60 15.81 -12.79
CA LYS A 383 27.24 16.35 -13.99
C LYS A 383 27.72 15.25 -14.96
N LYS A 384 28.40 14.20 -14.42
CA LYS A 384 28.98 13.12 -15.25
C LYS A 384 27.94 12.32 -16.00
N LYS A 385 26.75 12.13 -15.40
CA LYS A 385 25.68 11.28 -15.95
C LYS A 385 24.53 12.08 -16.54
N ASN A 386 24.65 13.41 -16.65
CA ASN A 386 23.63 14.32 -17.17
C ASN A 386 22.26 14.16 -16.48
N LEU A 387 22.28 14.03 -15.13
CA LEU A 387 21.07 13.92 -14.33
C LEU A 387 20.51 15.31 -14.01
N ASP A 388 19.21 15.43 -13.85
CA ASP A 388 18.55 16.67 -13.43
C ASP A 388 18.57 16.82 -11.91
N PHE A 389 18.36 15.73 -11.18
CA PHE A 389 18.59 15.67 -9.75
C PHE A 389 18.95 14.27 -9.28
N ILE A 390 19.49 14.19 -8.07
CA ILE A 390 19.85 12.94 -7.39
C ILE A 390 19.11 12.86 -6.07
N VAL A 391 18.49 11.71 -5.82
CA VAL A 391 17.96 11.34 -4.51
C VAL A 391 19.06 10.61 -3.74
N LEU A 392 19.55 11.25 -2.71
CA LEU A 392 20.64 10.75 -1.86
C LEU A 392 20.05 10.03 -0.64
N ASN A 393 20.44 8.77 -0.44
CA ASN A 393 20.25 8.01 0.79
C ASN A 393 21.57 7.98 1.58
N SER A 394 21.52 8.27 2.88
CA SER A 394 22.69 8.17 3.75
C SER A 394 22.65 6.86 4.55
N LEU A 395 23.76 6.11 4.54
CA LEU A 395 23.96 4.94 5.41
C LEU A 395 24.24 5.32 6.88
N ARG A 396 24.48 6.61 7.16
CA ARG A 396 24.70 7.08 8.55
C ARG A 396 23.41 7.10 9.38
N ASN A 397 22.27 7.06 8.73
CA ASN A 397 20.96 7.07 9.39
C ASN A 397 20.53 5.63 9.71
N GLU A 398 20.65 5.22 10.98
CA GLU A 398 20.25 3.89 11.42
C GLU A 398 18.79 3.58 11.06
N GLY A 399 18.55 2.40 10.49
CA GLY A 399 17.21 1.89 10.16
C GLY A 399 16.55 2.47 8.90
N THR A 400 17.30 3.15 8.02
CA THR A 400 16.72 3.83 6.83
C THR A 400 17.04 3.20 5.48
N CYS A 401 17.91 2.19 5.40
CA CYS A 401 18.36 1.64 4.12
C CYS A 401 17.65 0.35 3.67
N PHE A 402 18.41 -0.61 3.12
CA PHE A 402 17.88 -1.86 2.60
C PHE A 402 17.01 -2.59 3.62
N ARG A 403 15.85 -3.11 3.19
CA ARG A 403 14.85 -3.86 3.97
C ARG A 403 14.02 -3.05 4.99
N SER A 404 14.31 -1.76 5.25
CA SER A 404 13.44 -0.90 6.06
C SER A 404 12.20 -0.47 5.27
N ASP A 405 11.10 -0.20 5.97
CA ASP A 405 9.89 0.39 5.40
C ASP A 405 9.93 1.93 5.41
N GLU A 406 10.88 2.50 6.16
CA GLU A 406 11.15 3.93 6.25
C GLU A 406 12.40 4.32 5.45
N ASN A 407 12.48 5.59 5.09
CA ASN A 407 13.65 6.19 4.45
C ASN A 407 13.82 7.64 4.87
N GLN A 408 15.06 8.14 4.79
CA GLN A 408 15.41 9.55 4.92
C GLN A 408 16.28 9.92 3.73
N ILE A 409 15.92 10.99 3.03
CA ILE A 409 16.57 11.37 1.79
C ILE A 409 16.99 12.83 1.79
N ALA A 410 17.92 13.16 0.89
CA ALA A 410 18.14 14.52 0.42
C ALA A 410 18.03 14.54 -1.10
N ILE A 411 17.46 15.59 -1.67
CA ILE A 411 17.47 15.85 -3.10
C ILE A 411 18.57 16.87 -3.39
N ILE A 412 19.41 16.56 -4.37
CA ILE A 412 20.51 17.41 -4.83
C ILE A 412 20.34 17.67 -6.33
N ASP A 413 20.28 18.93 -6.70
CA ASP A 413 20.20 19.40 -8.08
C ASP A 413 21.25 20.47 -8.38
N GLY A 414 21.13 21.18 -9.51
CA GLY A 414 21.99 22.29 -9.89
C GLY A 414 21.88 23.52 -8.98
N ASN A 415 20.83 23.65 -8.17
CA ASN A 415 20.53 24.77 -7.31
C ASN A 415 20.93 24.52 -5.84
N GLY A 416 21.22 23.26 -5.47
CA GLY A 416 21.69 22.94 -4.12
C GLY A 416 21.14 21.63 -3.57
N ARG A 417 21.04 21.56 -2.23
CA ARG A 417 20.60 20.42 -1.46
C ARG A 417 19.32 20.75 -0.68
N ARG A 418 18.36 19.83 -0.70
CA ARG A 418 17.15 19.87 0.12
C ARG A 418 17.04 18.58 0.90
N ASP A 419 17.04 18.68 2.22
CA ASP A 419 16.90 17.55 3.13
C ASP A 419 15.43 17.30 3.48
N TYR A 420 15.07 16.02 3.65
CA TYR A 420 13.74 15.57 4.03
C TYR A 420 13.82 14.73 5.31
N ASP A 421 12.79 14.81 6.13
CA ASP A 421 12.70 14.02 7.35
C ASP A 421 12.55 12.54 7.08
N LYS A 422 12.84 11.72 8.08
CA LYS A 422 12.61 10.28 8.05
C LYS A 422 11.12 9.98 8.00
N LYS A 423 10.68 9.27 6.96
CA LYS A 423 9.28 8.96 6.66
C LYS A 423 9.12 7.55 6.10
N PRO A 424 7.88 6.98 6.10
CA PRO A 424 7.54 5.80 5.31
C PRO A 424 7.87 5.98 3.82
N LYS A 425 8.33 4.92 3.16
CA LYS A 425 8.75 4.97 1.74
C LYS A 425 7.66 5.50 0.79
N ALA A 426 6.39 5.28 1.11
CA ALA A 426 5.28 5.82 0.32
C ALA A 426 5.22 7.37 0.39
N GLU A 427 5.47 7.96 1.56
CA GLU A 427 5.52 9.41 1.73
C GLU A 427 6.78 10.01 1.12
N VAL A 428 7.92 9.32 1.26
CA VAL A 428 9.17 9.71 0.56
C VAL A 428 8.98 9.67 -0.95
N ALA A 429 8.24 8.68 -1.47
CA ALA A 429 7.89 8.65 -2.89
C ALA A 429 7.05 9.87 -3.29
N SER A 430 6.09 10.28 -2.47
CA SER A 430 5.32 11.50 -2.71
C SER A 430 6.21 12.74 -2.78
N ASP A 431 7.12 12.93 -1.80
CA ASP A 431 8.06 14.05 -1.80
C ASP A 431 8.92 14.11 -3.08
N ILE A 432 9.44 12.95 -3.54
CA ILE A 432 10.24 12.85 -4.76
C ILE A 432 9.40 13.19 -6.00
N ILE A 433 8.17 12.69 -6.07
CA ILE A 433 7.29 12.92 -7.21
C ILE A 433 6.75 14.35 -7.22
N ASP A 434 6.55 14.99 -6.07
CA ASP A 434 6.25 16.44 -5.99
C ASP A 434 7.37 17.25 -6.60
N TYR A 435 8.61 16.91 -6.26
CA TYR A 435 9.78 17.58 -6.81
C TYR A 435 9.89 17.37 -8.33
N LEU A 436 9.72 16.15 -8.81
CA LEU A 436 9.72 15.81 -10.23
C LEU A 436 8.61 16.56 -10.99
N ALA A 437 7.38 16.53 -10.49
CA ALA A 437 6.23 17.17 -11.12
C ALA A 437 6.42 18.69 -11.24
N SER A 438 6.92 19.34 -10.20
CA SER A 438 7.23 20.78 -10.23
C SER A 438 8.28 21.15 -11.26
N SER A 439 9.20 20.23 -11.56
CA SER A 439 10.28 20.44 -12.54
C SER A 439 9.85 20.11 -13.98
N LEU A 440 8.82 19.27 -14.17
CA LEU A 440 8.24 18.90 -15.47
C LEU A 440 7.19 19.89 -15.97
N LEU A 441 6.62 20.73 -15.09
CA LEU A 441 5.74 21.81 -15.49
C LEU A 441 6.56 22.93 -16.16
N PRO A 442 6.13 23.47 -17.33
CA PRO A 442 6.77 24.67 -17.85
C PRO A 442 6.67 25.78 -16.80
N LEU A 443 7.78 26.40 -16.49
CA LEU A 443 7.77 27.66 -15.75
C LEU A 443 6.79 28.58 -16.48
N THR A 444 5.67 28.91 -15.88
CA THR A 444 4.75 29.95 -16.37
C THR A 444 5.43 31.29 -16.20
N SER A 445 6.35 31.60 -17.11
CA SER A 445 6.77 32.96 -17.42
C SER A 445 5.97 33.34 -18.66
N ASP A 446 5.14 34.37 -18.51
CA ASP A 446 4.38 35.10 -19.51
C ASP A 446 2.85 34.97 -19.43
N ILE A 447 2.32 35.47 -18.31
CA ILE A 447 1.04 36.15 -18.30
C ILE A 447 1.32 37.59 -17.80
N HIS A 448 1.91 38.38 -18.67
CA HIS A 448 1.81 39.84 -18.66
C HIS A 448 2.21 40.33 -20.06
N ASN A 449 1.21 40.41 -20.95
CA ASN A 449 1.04 41.48 -21.94
C ASN A 449 -0.42 41.48 -22.41
#